data_613233b3aa942183c9af20c1eefbf76f
#
_entry.id   613233b3aa942183c9af20c1eefbf76f
#
_cell.length_a   1.000
_cell.length_b   1.000
_cell.length_c   1.000
_cell.angle_alpha   90.00
_cell.angle_beta   90.00
_cell.angle_gamma   90.00
#
_symmetry.space_group_name_H-M   'P 1'
#
loop_
_entity.id
_entity.type
_entity.pdbx_description
1 polymer ?
#
loop_
_entity_poly.entity_id
_entity_poly.type
_entity_poly.pdbx_seq_one_letter_code
_entity_poly.pdbx_strand_id
1 'polypeptide(L)'
;MLEQFAMPTQKEVEQTLLRALLKHGGIIKEFASGQEIVDELANEFQLSDQQRSAALETIYRKENRLKKSLLWHRLLFRSADSLAKQSLVSRPTQTLQLTQKREWMLTEKGFDEALKLSNIPISRKEILPTKSFEVQKIVKKLIEAPKADNYDPVDRQKRVAKTTRETILRSRGFRQAVIEAYKHKCAICGLKIQSPDALSWEVEAAHIVPNRSFGRDDVCNGIALCHLHHWAFNVGWFALSDDYAIQVSSKIVGLPLDFGKIGDYEFFRALTNKSSRITLPKRDAIYPHHNSIRWHRQNIFCQ
;
A
#
# COMPACT_ATOMS: atom_id res chain seq x y z
N MET A 1 2.31 -32.39 -24.67
CA MET A 1 1.14 -32.30 -23.77
C MET A 1 0.57 -30.90 -23.65
N LEU A 2 1.34 -29.83 -23.31
CA LEU A 2 0.79 -28.45 -23.31
C LEU A 2 0.28 -28.06 -24.70
N GLU A 3 1.00 -28.40 -25.75
CA GLU A 3 0.61 -28.18 -27.15
C GLU A 3 -0.63 -29.01 -27.56
N GLN A 4 -0.77 -30.23 -27.06
CA GLN A 4 -1.92 -31.12 -27.35
C GLN A 4 -3.24 -30.54 -26.82
N PHE A 5 -3.19 -29.77 -25.73
CA PHE A 5 -4.36 -29.09 -25.12
C PHE A 5 -4.44 -27.61 -25.52
N ALA A 6 -3.61 -27.12 -26.45
CA ALA A 6 -3.53 -25.71 -26.82
C ALA A 6 -3.45 -24.77 -25.58
N MET A 7 -2.66 -25.18 -24.58
CA MET A 7 -2.43 -24.38 -23.40
C MET A 7 -1.58 -23.16 -23.73
N PRO A 8 -1.78 -22.01 -23.03
CA PRO A 8 -0.93 -20.84 -23.21
C PRO A 8 0.55 -21.17 -22.92
N THR A 9 1.44 -20.43 -23.56
CA THR A 9 2.88 -20.58 -23.32
C THR A 9 3.26 -20.07 -21.94
N GLN A 10 4.35 -20.58 -21.37
CA GLN A 10 4.85 -20.13 -20.09
C GLN A 10 5.10 -18.61 -20.06
N LYS A 11 5.62 -18.04 -21.15
CA LYS A 11 5.90 -16.60 -21.26
C LYS A 11 4.62 -15.75 -21.22
N GLU A 12 3.56 -16.18 -21.89
CA GLU A 12 2.26 -15.50 -21.84
C GLU A 12 1.70 -15.52 -20.41
N VAL A 13 1.78 -16.67 -19.73
CA VAL A 13 1.35 -16.79 -18.33
C VAL A 13 2.19 -15.93 -17.39
N GLU A 14 3.52 -15.85 -17.59
CA GLU A 14 4.39 -14.97 -16.81
C GLU A 14 3.98 -13.50 -16.95
N GLN A 15 3.71 -13.02 -18.17
CA GLN A 15 3.28 -11.64 -18.41
C GLN A 15 1.90 -11.36 -17.80
N THR A 16 0.97 -12.29 -17.94
CA THR A 16 -0.37 -12.17 -17.35
C THR A 16 -0.33 -12.19 -15.84
N LEU A 17 0.52 -13.02 -15.22
CA LEU A 17 0.74 -13.02 -13.77
C LEU A 17 1.29 -11.68 -13.26
N LEU A 18 2.21 -11.03 -13.97
CA LEU A 18 2.74 -9.73 -13.59
C LEU A 18 1.65 -8.65 -13.67
N ARG A 19 0.80 -8.66 -14.70
CA ARG A 19 -0.34 -7.74 -14.80
C ARG A 19 -1.37 -7.99 -13.70
N ALA A 20 -1.70 -9.25 -13.43
CA ALA A 20 -2.62 -9.63 -12.35
C ALA A 20 -2.08 -9.19 -10.98
N LEU A 21 -0.80 -9.42 -10.70
CA LEU A 21 -0.16 -8.92 -9.48
C LEU A 21 -0.30 -7.41 -9.33
N LEU A 22 -0.07 -6.66 -10.41
CA LEU A 22 -0.24 -5.20 -10.39
C LEU A 22 -1.70 -4.81 -10.08
N LYS A 23 -2.67 -5.42 -10.77
CA LYS A 23 -4.11 -5.23 -10.58
C LYS A 23 -4.56 -5.52 -9.14
N HIS A 24 -3.98 -6.55 -8.52
CA HIS A 24 -4.25 -6.94 -7.13
C HIS A 24 -3.35 -6.23 -6.10
N GLY A 25 -2.83 -5.06 -6.44
CA GLY A 25 -2.05 -4.25 -5.51
C GLY A 25 -0.69 -4.85 -5.13
N GLY A 26 -0.10 -5.63 -6.01
CA GLY A 26 1.24 -6.22 -5.88
C GLY A 26 1.29 -7.59 -5.23
N ILE A 27 0.13 -8.18 -4.85
CA ILE A 27 0.06 -9.43 -4.09
C ILE A 27 -1.05 -10.32 -4.64
N ILE A 28 -0.79 -11.62 -4.76
CA ILE A 28 -1.82 -12.64 -4.97
C ILE A 28 -1.60 -13.80 -3.99
N LYS A 29 -2.68 -14.45 -3.57
CA LYS A 29 -2.61 -15.64 -2.72
C LYS A 29 -1.86 -16.78 -3.42
N GLU A 30 -1.22 -17.64 -2.63
CA GLU A 30 -0.65 -18.88 -3.16
C GLU A 30 -1.74 -19.70 -3.87
N PHE A 31 -1.43 -20.25 -5.05
CA PHE A 31 -2.41 -20.91 -5.92
C PHE A 31 -3.14 -22.08 -5.26
N ALA A 32 -2.51 -22.76 -4.30
CA ALA A 32 -3.15 -23.85 -3.55
C ALA A 32 -4.30 -23.38 -2.66
N SER A 33 -4.31 -22.11 -2.23
CA SER A 33 -5.32 -21.50 -1.35
C SER A 33 -6.07 -20.33 -2.00
N GLY A 34 -5.75 -20.01 -3.25
CA GLY A 34 -6.27 -18.87 -3.99
C GLY A 34 -6.99 -19.29 -5.26
N GLN A 35 -8.06 -20.10 -5.14
CA GLN A 35 -8.82 -20.58 -6.30
C GLN A 35 -9.35 -19.43 -7.14
N GLU A 36 -9.79 -18.33 -6.53
CA GLU A 36 -10.31 -17.15 -7.24
C GLU A 36 -9.32 -16.59 -8.28
N ILE A 37 -8.03 -16.48 -7.92
CA ILE A 37 -7.00 -15.99 -8.85
C ILE A 37 -6.68 -17.02 -9.94
N VAL A 38 -6.75 -18.30 -9.61
CA VAL A 38 -6.54 -19.39 -10.59
C VAL A 38 -7.62 -19.35 -11.66
N ASP A 39 -8.87 -19.13 -11.24
CA ASP A 39 -10.04 -19.04 -12.13
C ASP A 39 -10.04 -17.70 -12.92
N GLU A 40 -9.66 -16.58 -12.27
CA GLU A 40 -9.50 -15.29 -12.96
C GLU A 40 -8.52 -15.39 -14.11
N LEU A 41 -7.33 -15.96 -13.86
CA LEU A 41 -6.32 -16.15 -14.91
C LEU A 41 -6.76 -17.14 -15.98
N ALA A 42 -7.47 -18.22 -15.62
CA ALA A 42 -8.03 -19.14 -16.59
C ALA A 42 -9.10 -18.48 -17.48
N ASN A 43 -9.89 -17.56 -16.91
CA ASN A 43 -10.87 -16.76 -17.67
C ASN A 43 -10.17 -15.77 -18.63
N GLU A 44 -9.08 -15.13 -18.20
CA GLU A 44 -8.31 -14.20 -19.06
C GLU A 44 -7.76 -14.91 -20.31
N PHE A 45 -7.35 -16.18 -20.17
CA PHE A 45 -6.93 -17.02 -21.29
C PHE A 45 -8.11 -17.74 -22.00
N GLN A 46 -9.35 -17.53 -21.57
CA GLN A 46 -10.54 -18.18 -22.11
C GLN A 46 -10.42 -19.72 -22.15
N LEU A 47 -9.78 -20.31 -21.14
CA LEU A 47 -9.58 -21.75 -21.08
C LEU A 47 -10.91 -22.49 -21.02
N SER A 48 -11.08 -23.48 -21.92
CA SER A 48 -12.23 -24.37 -21.93
C SER A 48 -12.26 -25.30 -20.70
N ASP A 49 -13.40 -25.88 -20.38
CA ASP A 49 -13.54 -26.87 -19.29
C ASP A 49 -12.61 -28.06 -19.46
N GLN A 50 -12.38 -28.48 -20.68
CA GLN A 50 -11.43 -29.55 -21.00
C GLN A 50 -9.99 -29.14 -20.63
N GLN A 51 -9.57 -27.90 -20.92
CA GLN A 51 -8.24 -27.40 -20.57
C GLN A 51 -8.10 -27.22 -19.04
N ARG A 52 -9.14 -26.75 -18.37
CA ARG A 52 -9.15 -26.58 -16.89
C ARG A 52 -9.09 -27.90 -16.16
N SER A 53 -9.76 -28.92 -16.66
CA SER A 53 -9.81 -30.26 -16.06
C SER A 53 -8.65 -31.18 -16.49
N ALA A 54 -7.89 -30.78 -17.51
CA ALA A 54 -6.76 -31.55 -17.99
C ALA A 54 -5.74 -31.80 -16.86
N ALA A 55 -5.43 -33.07 -16.63
CA ALA A 55 -4.58 -33.48 -15.53
C ALA A 55 -3.39 -34.32 -16.03
N LEU A 56 -2.29 -34.21 -15.30
CA LEU A 56 -1.11 -35.03 -15.48
C LEU A 56 -0.89 -35.91 -14.25
N GLU A 57 -0.72 -37.18 -14.49
CA GLU A 57 -0.28 -38.13 -13.48
C GLU A 57 1.25 -38.20 -13.46
N THR A 58 1.83 -38.01 -12.30
CA THR A 58 3.28 -38.11 -12.11
C THR A 58 3.58 -38.97 -10.88
N ILE A 59 4.61 -39.79 -10.99
CA ILE A 59 5.10 -40.57 -9.86
C ILE A 59 5.89 -39.63 -8.95
N TYR A 60 5.42 -39.46 -7.72
CA TYR A 60 6.16 -38.72 -6.71
C TYR A 60 7.23 -39.64 -6.13
N ARG A 61 8.48 -39.47 -6.59
CA ARG A 61 9.60 -40.38 -6.29
C ARG A 61 9.88 -40.58 -4.81
N LYS A 62 9.66 -39.55 -3.95
CA LYS A 62 9.91 -39.67 -2.51
C LYS A 62 8.93 -40.60 -1.78
N GLU A 63 7.72 -40.73 -2.29
CA GLU A 63 6.65 -41.49 -1.64
C GLU A 63 6.15 -42.63 -2.50
N ASN A 64 6.77 -42.82 -3.67
CA ASN A 64 6.42 -43.83 -4.71
C ASN A 64 4.91 -43.90 -4.97
N ARG A 65 4.22 -42.77 -4.97
CA ARG A 65 2.77 -42.66 -5.21
C ARG A 65 2.49 -41.85 -6.47
N LEU A 66 1.42 -42.22 -7.16
CA LEU A 66 0.87 -41.44 -8.28
C LEU A 66 0.23 -40.18 -7.71
N LYS A 67 0.67 -39.02 -8.19
CA LYS A 67 0.06 -37.73 -7.90
C LYS A 67 -0.56 -37.17 -9.17
N LYS A 68 -1.87 -36.99 -9.14
CA LYS A 68 -2.62 -36.30 -10.19
C LYS A 68 -2.62 -34.81 -9.90
N SER A 69 -2.27 -33.99 -10.88
CA SER A 69 -2.28 -32.53 -10.76
C SER A 69 -2.76 -31.89 -12.06
N LEU A 70 -3.55 -30.83 -11.94
CA LEU A 70 -4.08 -30.10 -13.08
C LEU A 70 -2.94 -29.42 -13.87
N LEU A 71 -2.98 -29.52 -15.18
CA LEU A 71 -1.96 -28.93 -16.06
C LEU A 71 -1.91 -27.42 -15.91
N TRP A 72 -3.07 -26.76 -15.80
CA TRP A 72 -3.15 -25.33 -15.60
C TRP A 72 -2.47 -24.90 -14.30
N HIS A 73 -2.77 -25.55 -13.19
CA HIS A 73 -2.11 -25.25 -11.90
C HIS A 73 -0.59 -25.43 -11.99
N ARG A 74 -0.13 -26.50 -12.65
CA ARG A 74 1.31 -26.72 -12.84
C ARG A 74 1.96 -25.62 -13.68
N LEU A 75 1.27 -25.15 -14.72
CA LEU A 75 1.77 -24.07 -15.57
C LEU A 75 1.88 -22.76 -14.77
N LEU A 76 0.85 -22.42 -13.98
CA LEU A 76 0.88 -21.26 -13.08
C LEU A 76 2.05 -21.32 -12.09
N PHE A 77 2.24 -22.46 -11.39
CA PHE A 77 3.35 -22.62 -10.46
C PHE A 77 4.72 -22.51 -11.15
N ARG A 78 4.89 -23.10 -12.33
CA ARG A 78 6.13 -23.03 -13.09
C ARG A 78 6.43 -21.60 -13.55
N SER A 79 5.43 -20.89 -14.02
CA SER A 79 5.56 -19.49 -14.44
C SER A 79 5.90 -18.58 -13.25
N ALA A 80 5.22 -18.73 -12.13
CA ALA A 80 5.53 -17.96 -10.92
C ALA A 80 6.94 -18.29 -10.36
N ASP A 81 7.36 -19.57 -10.37
CA ASP A 81 8.71 -19.95 -9.95
C ASP A 81 9.78 -19.40 -10.89
N SER A 82 9.50 -19.38 -12.20
CA SER A 82 10.36 -18.73 -13.19
C SER A 82 10.51 -17.23 -12.94
N LEU A 83 9.41 -16.54 -12.70
CA LEU A 83 9.44 -15.12 -12.31
C LEU A 83 10.24 -14.89 -11.01
N ALA A 84 10.12 -15.81 -10.04
CA ALA A 84 10.90 -15.73 -8.80
C ALA A 84 12.40 -15.94 -9.04
N LYS A 85 12.81 -16.83 -9.94
CA LYS A 85 14.20 -17.01 -10.37
C LYS A 85 14.76 -15.76 -11.05
N GLN A 86 13.92 -15.04 -11.79
CA GLN A 86 14.26 -13.77 -12.42
C GLN A 86 14.25 -12.58 -11.44
N SER A 87 13.92 -12.84 -10.16
CA SER A 87 13.77 -11.82 -9.10
C SER A 87 12.68 -10.79 -9.41
N LEU A 88 11.63 -11.17 -10.15
CA LEU A 88 10.48 -10.33 -10.44
C LEU A 88 9.37 -10.49 -9.40
N VAL A 89 9.29 -11.64 -8.74
CA VAL A 89 8.36 -11.89 -7.64
C VAL A 89 9.08 -12.58 -6.47
N SER A 90 8.57 -12.41 -5.25
CA SER A 90 8.99 -13.18 -4.08
C SER A 90 8.08 -14.40 -3.91
N ARG A 91 8.67 -15.49 -3.39
CA ARG A 91 7.94 -16.75 -3.15
C ARG A 91 7.05 -16.68 -1.91
N PRO A 92 5.96 -17.46 -1.85
CA PRO A 92 5.09 -17.56 -0.67
C PRO A 92 5.82 -17.92 0.64
N THR A 93 6.92 -18.64 0.56
CA THR A 93 7.77 -18.93 1.73
C THR A 93 8.48 -17.70 2.28
N GLN A 94 8.89 -16.78 1.41
CA GLN A 94 9.54 -15.52 1.79
C GLN A 94 8.52 -14.51 2.34
N THR A 95 7.34 -14.42 1.71
CA THR A 95 6.26 -13.55 2.18
C THR A 95 5.68 -14.02 3.50
N LEU A 96 5.59 -15.34 3.75
CA LEU A 96 5.15 -15.87 5.03
C LEU A 96 5.99 -15.34 6.20
N GLN A 97 7.30 -15.23 6.04
CA GLN A 97 8.20 -14.67 7.06
C GLN A 97 8.00 -13.16 7.26
N LEU A 98 7.56 -12.47 6.21
CA LEU A 98 7.40 -11.01 6.22
C LEU A 98 6.02 -10.57 6.67
N THR A 99 4.96 -11.16 6.11
CA THR A 99 3.56 -10.74 6.29
C THR A 99 2.71 -11.77 7.04
N GLN A 100 3.27 -12.91 7.43
CA GLN A 100 2.58 -14.07 8.01
C GLN A 100 1.51 -14.68 7.09
N LYS A 101 1.60 -14.40 5.79
CA LYS A 101 0.70 -14.93 4.76
C LYS A 101 1.51 -15.55 3.63
N ARG A 102 0.97 -16.62 3.05
CA ARG A 102 1.55 -17.28 1.89
C ARG A 102 1.02 -16.64 0.62
N GLU A 103 1.81 -15.72 0.07
CA GLU A 103 1.41 -14.89 -1.08
C GLU A 103 2.58 -14.78 -2.07
N TRP A 104 2.29 -14.71 -3.36
CA TRP A 104 3.22 -14.21 -4.36
C TRP A 104 3.19 -12.68 -4.29
N MET A 105 4.33 -12.04 -4.27
CA MET A 105 4.40 -10.58 -4.17
C MET A 105 5.41 -10.03 -5.20
N LEU A 106 5.08 -8.92 -5.83
CA LEU A 106 6.04 -8.22 -6.69
C LEU A 106 7.29 -7.83 -5.91
N THR A 107 8.45 -7.91 -6.55
CA THR A 107 9.64 -7.17 -6.15
C THR A 107 9.61 -5.77 -6.76
N GLU A 108 10.52 -4.88 -6.39
CA GLU A 108 10.64 -3.58 -7.07
C GLU A 108 10.95 -3.73 -8.57
N LYS A 109 11.77 -4.72 -8.93
CA LYS A 109 12.06 -5.06 -10.32
C LYS A 109 10.82 -5.58 -11.06
N GLY A 110 10.05 -6.46 -10.40
CA GLY A 110 8.80 -6.98 -10.95
C GLY A 110 7.74 -5.91 -11.10
N PHE A 111 7.70 -4.94 -10.19
CA PHE A 111 6.79 -3.80 -10.30
C PHE A 111 7.12 -2.95 -11.53
N ASP A 112 8.41 -2.63 -11.76
CA ASP A 112 8.84 -1.90 -12.97
C ASP A 112 8.42 -2.63 -14.25
N GLU A 113 8.58 -3.97 -14.29
CA GLU A 113 8.20 -4.76 -15.43
C GLU A 113 6.68 -4.84 -15.62
N ALA A 114 5.92 -5.00 -14.54
CA ALA A 114 4.45 -5.00 -14.59
C ALA A 114 3.89 -3.65 -15.09
N LEU A 115 4.48 -2.53 -14.70
CA LEU A 115 4.12 -1.20 -15.20
C LEU A 115 4.34 -1.09 -16.72
N LYS A 116 5.49 -1.55 -17.22
CA LYS A 116 5.79 -1.58 -18.65
C LYS A 116 4.77 -2.42 -19.43
N LEU A 117 4.50 -3.64 -18.94
CA LEU A 117 3.52 -4.55 -19.57
C LEU A 117 2.09 -4.00 -19.57
N SER A 118 1.78 -3.08 -18.65
CA SER A 118 0.47 -2.42 -18.53
C SER A 118 0.43 -1.04 -19.17
N ASN A 119 1.50 -0.61 -19.87
CA ASN A 119 1.65 0.72 -20.47
C ASN A 119 1.44 1.88 -19.46
N ILE A 120 1.81 1.67 -18.19
CA ILE A 120 1.76 2.69 -17.14
C ILE A 120 3.14 3.33 -17.01
N PRO A 121 3.24 4.67 -17.08
CA PRO A 121 4.51 5.36 -16.92
C PRO A 121 5.18 5.04 -15.57
N ILE A 122 6.47 4.76 -15.57
CA ILE A 122 7.25 4.46 -14.36
C ILE A 122 7.21 5.64 -13.35
N SER A 123 7.04 6.87 -13.84
CA SER A 123 6.87 8.06 -12.98
C SER A 123 5.66 7.97 -12.05
N ARG A 124 4.63 7.18 -12.38
CA ARG A 124 3.49 6.93 -11.49
C ARG A 124 3.78 5.95 -10.36
N LYS A 125 4.91 5.25 -10.40
CA LYS A 125 5.27 4.22 -9.41
C LYS A 125 5.23 4.74 -7.96
N GLU A 126 5.62 5.99 -7.75
CA GLU A 126 5.69 6.56 -6.41
C GLU A 126 4.32 6.74 -5.75
N ILE A 127 3.29 7.03 -6.54
CA ILE A 127 1.94 7.30 -6.04
C ILE A 127 1.05 6.05 -6.00
N LEU A 128 1.45 4.97 -6.69
CA LEU A 128 0.66 3.74 -6.73
C LEU A 128 0.72 3.01 -5.38
N PRO A 129 -0.43 2.54 -4.85
CA PRO A 129 -0.51 1.83 -3.58
C PRO A 129 -0.05 0.36 -3.69
N THR A 130 0.69 0.03 -4.74
CA THR A 130 1.15 -1.32 -5.02
C THR A 130 2.23 -1.74 -4.06
N LYS A 131 2.03 -2.86 -3.40
CA LYS A 131 3.00 -3.48 -2.49
C LYS A 131 4.13 -4.13 -3.26
N SER A 132 5.33 -4.03 -2.72
CA SER A 132 6.48 -4.79 -3.18
C SER A 132 7.25 -5.36 -1.98
N PHE A 133 8.00 -6.41 -2.22
CA PHE A 133 8.69 -7.14 -1.16
C PHE A 133 9.66 -6.25 -0.38
N GLU A 134 10.39 -5.37 -1.07
CA GLU A 134 11.32 -4.43 -0.46
C GLU A 134 10.61 -3.36 0.36
N VAL A 135 9.51 -2.80 -0.16
CA VAL A 135 8.69 -1.83 0.56
C VAL A 135 8.07 -2.46 1.80
N GLN A 136 7.56 -3.70 1.70
CA GLN A 136 6.97 -4.41 2.85
C GLN A 136 8.01 -4.70 3.95
N LYS A 137 9.28 -4.91 3.62
CA LYS A 137 10.34 -4.99 4.63
C LYS A 137 10.49 -3.68 5.40
N ILE A 138 10.43 -2.54 4.69
CA ILE A 138 10.49 -1.22 5.32
C ILE A 138 9.25 -0.98 6.18
N VAL A 139 8.06 -1.28 5.67
CA VAL A 139 6.78 -1.19 6.41
C VAL A 139 6.85 -1.97 7.71
N LYS A 140 7.28 -3.24 7.66
CA LYS A 140 7.45 -4.07 8.85
C LYS A 140 8.39 -3.41 9.86
N LYS A 141 9.56 -2.95 9.41
CA LYS A 141 10.54 -2.27 10.26
C LYS A 141 9.96 -1.01 10.92
N LEU A 142 9.22 -0.19 10.18
CA LEU A 142 8.61 1.03 10.70
C LEU A 142 7.50 0.76 11.71
N ILE A 143 6.69 -0.29 11.49
CA ILE A 143 5.60 -0.65 12.39
C ILE A 143 6.12 -1.33 13.67
N GLU A 144 7.19 -2.11 13.57
CA GLU A 144 7.79 -2.83 14.70
C GLU A 144 8.80 -1.99 15.49
N ALA A 145 9.21 -0.85 14.95
CA ALA A 145 10.15 0.04 15.65
C ALA A 145 9.58 0.49 17.00
N PRO A 146 10.38 0.45 18.08
CA PRO A 146 9.94 0.94 19.37
C PRO A 146 9.73 2.45 19.32
N LYS A 147 8.64 2.91 19.95
CA LYS A 147 8.38 4.34 20.13
C LYS A 147 9.33 4.84 21.23
N ALA A 148 10.20 5.77 20.88
CA ALA A 148 11.11 6.37 21.84
C ALA A 148 10.41 7.50 22.62
N ASP A 149 10.56 7.52 23.95
CA ASP A 149 9.98 8.59 24.78
C ASP A 149 10.55 9.97 24.39
N ASN A 150 11.83 10.02 24.04
CA ASN A 150 12.54 11.24 23.58
C ASN A 150 12.55 11.35 22.04
N TYR A 151 11.45 11.02 21.38
CA TYR A 151 11.35 11.09 19.95
C TYR A 151 11.52 12.51 19.42
N ASP A 152 12.56 12.77 18.61
CA ASP A 152 12.71 13.99 17.82
C ASP A 152 12.08 13.79 16.44
N PRO A 153 10.97 14.47 16.11
CA PRO A 153 10.32 14.32 14.82
C PRO A 153 11.10 14.95 13.67
N VAL A 154 12.14 15.75 13.97
CA VAL A 154 13.00 16.40 12.97
C VAL A 154 14.28 15.60 12.81
N ASP A 155 14.60 15.21 11.59
CA ASP A 155 15.86 14.59 11.25
C ASP A 155 16.90 15.66 10.84
N ARG A 156 17.62 16.17 11.80
CA ARG A 156 18.65 17.21 11.58
C ARG A 156 19.82 16.74 10.71
N GLN A 157 19.97 15.44 10.52
CA GLN A 157 20.99 14.86 9.64
C GLN A 157 20.46 14.62 8.22
N LYS A 158 19.16 14.78 8.01
CA LYS A 158 18.53 14.66 6.70
C LYS A 158 19.02 15.78 5.78
N ARG A 159 20.12 15.54 5.07
CA ARG A 159 20.57 16.47 4.03
C ARG A 159 19.60 16.40 2.87
N VAL A 160 19.47 17.51 2.11
CA VAL A 160 18.80 17.51 0.81
C VAL A 160 19.60 16.57 -0.11
N ALA A 161 19.34 15.30 -0.01
CA ALA A 161 20.01 14.27 -0.79
C ALA A 161 19.40 14.26 -2.19
N LYS A 162 20.26 14.11 -3.21
CA LYS A 162 19.81 13.71 -4.54
C LYS A 162 18.90 12.48 -4.39
N THR A 163 17.74 12.52 -5.07
CA THR A 163 16.77 11.43 -5.05
C THR A 163 17.44 10.12 -5.42
N THR A 164 17.75 9.31 -4.44
CA THR A 164 18.33 7.98 -4.62
C THR A 164 17.21 6.92 -4.60
N ARG A 165 17.49 5.75 -5.17
CA ARG A 165 16.57 4.61 -5.09
C ARG A 165 16.17 4.29 -3.63
N GLU A 166 17.08 4.43 -2.70
CA GLU A 166 16.84 4.20 -1.27
C GLU A 166 15.87 5.23 -0.68
N THR A 167 16.02 6.53 -1.05
CA THR A 167 15.11 7.60 -0.62
C THR A 167 13.69 7.36 -1.11
N ILE A 168 13.53 6.93 -2.37
CA ILE A 168 12.23 6.57 -2.95
C ILE A 168 11.61 5.40 -2.20
N LEU A 169 12.37 4.35 -1.91
CA LEU A 169 11.89 3.19 -1.17
C LEU A 169 11.45 3.55 0.25
N ARG A 170 12.20 4.41 0.96
CA ARG A 170 11.82 4.90 2.29
C ARG A 170 10.52 5.70 2.25
N SER A 171 10.38 6.64 1.31
CA SER A 171 9.17 7.44 1.14
C SER A 171 7.95 6.56 0.84
N ARG A 172 8.10 5.55 -0.02
CA ARG A 172 7.03 4.57 -0.29
C ARG A 172 6.74 3.70 0.93
N GLY A 173 7.77 3.28 1.66
CA GLY A 173 7.62 2.51 2.89
C GLY A 173 6.86 3.28 3.97
N PHE A 174 7.19 4.56 4.18
CA PHE A 174 6.46 5.46 5.08
C PHE A 174 4.99 5.58 4.68
N ARG A 175 4.72 5.94 3.42
CA ARG A 175 3.33 6.07 2.91
C ARG A 175 2.54 4.80 3.12
N GLN A 176 3.09 3.67 2.72
CA GLN A 176 2.43 2.37 2.87
C GLN A 176 2.17 2.04 4.34
N ALA A 177 3.15 2.25 5.24
CA ALA A 177 3.02 1.98 6.67
C ALA A 177 1.89 2.82 7.30
N VAL A 178 1.84 4.12 6.99
CA VAL A 178 0.80 5.01 7.51
C VAL A 178 -0.57 4.60 6.97
N ILE A 179 -0.73 4.43 5.66
CA ILE A 179 -2.02 4.06 5.06
C ILE A 179 -2.53 2.72 5.59
N GLU A 180 -1.68 1.72 5.76
CA GLU A 180 -2.05 0.42 6.33
C GLU A 180 -2.43 0.53 7.81
N ALA A 181 -1.72 1.34 8.60
CA ALA A 181 -2.02 1.57 10.01
C ALA A 181 -3.44 2.10 10.22
N TYR A 182 -3.90 2.98 9.33
CA TYR A 182 -5.25 3.56 9.33
C TYR A 182 -6.25 2.78 8.47
N LYS A 183 -5.88 1.60 7.93
CA LYS A 183 -6.74 0.73 7.09
C LYS A 183 -7.33 1.45 5.87
N HIS A 184 -6.55 2.32 5.23
CA HIS A 184 -6.96 3.15 4.08
C HIS A 184 -8.14 4.08 4.39
N LYS A 185 -8.27 4.56 5.62
CA LYS A 185 -9.32 5.51 6.04
C LYS A 185 -8.71 6.83 6.45
N CYS A 186 -9.37 7.92 6.10
CA CYS A 186 -9.06 9.23 6.64
C CYS A 186 -9.26 9.23 8.17
N ALA A 187 -8.26 9.67 8.92
CA ALA A 187 -8.31 9.72 10.38
C ALA A 187 -9.37 10.71 10.91
N ILE A 188 -9.76 11.71 10.11
CA ILE A 188 -10.73 12.76 10.46
C ILE A 188 -12.15 12.33 10.11
N CYS A 189 -12.45 12.08 8.84
CA CYS A 189 -13.82 11.84 8.35
C CYS A 189 -14.13 10.36 8.06
N GLY A 190 -13.16 9.46 8.18
CA GLY A 190 -13.36 8.04 7.90
C GLY A 190 -13.50 7.66 6.43
N LEU A 191 -13.37 8.64 5.51
CA LEU A 191 -13.46 8.41 4.06
C LEU A 191 -12.51 7.30 3.64
N LYS A 192 -13.03 6.37 2.81
CA LYS A 192 -12.26 5.28 2.19
C LYS A 192 -12.77 5.05 0.79
N ILE A 193 -12.16 5.69 -0.19
CA ILE A 193 -12.51 5.58 -1.60
C ILE A 193 -11.28 5.17 -2.39
N GLN A 194 -11.47 4.24 -3.31
CA GLN A 194 -10.46 3.81 -4.28
C GLN A 194 -10.89 4.26 -5.67
N SER A 195 -9.91 4.59 -6.53
CA SER A 195 -10.19 4.91 -7.93
C SER A 195 -10.82 3.72 -8.66
N PRO A 196 -11.61 3.95 -9.73
CA PRO A 196 -12.25 2.87 -10.49
C PRO A 196 -11.27 1.86 -11.09
N ASP A 197 -10.04 2.30 -11.41
CA ASP A 197 -8.95 1.43 -11.89
C ASP A 197 -8.23 0.68 -10.77
N ALA A 198 -8.66 0.85 -9.51
CA ALA A 198 -8.07 0.29 -8.30
C ALA A 198 -6.58 0.66 -8.07
N LEU A 199 -6.05 1.64 -8.80
CA LEU A 199 -4.64 2.03 -8.75
C LEU A 199 -4.34 3.17 -7.77
N SER A 200 -5.33 3.83 -7.21
CA SER A 200 -5.12 4.92 -6.25
C SER A 200 -6.18 4.96 -5.16
N TRP A 201 -5.81 5.56 -4.03
CA TRP A 201 -6.72 5.83 -2.92
C TRP A 201 -6.89 7.34 -2.76
N GLU A 202 -8.09 7.77 -2.36
CA GLU A 202 -8.36 9.16 -1.97
C GLU A 202 -7.58 9.57 -0.71
N VAL A 203 -7.15 8.59 0.09
CA VAL A 203 -6.43 8.81 1.35
C VAL A 203 -4.92 8.74 1.14
N GLU A 204 -4.20 9.74 1.63
CA GLU A 204 -2.76 9.87 1.57
C GLU A 204 -2.11 9.81 2.96
N ALA A 205 -0.82 9.53 3.01
CA ALA A 205 -0.02 9.65 4.21
C ALA A 205 0.51 11.08 4.35
N ALA A 206 -0.03 11.83 5.28
CA ALA A 206 0.44 13.16 5.63
C ALA A 206 1.57 13.07 6.66
N HIS A 207 2.69 13.77 6.44
CA HIS A 207 3.69 14.00 7.47
C HIS A 207 3.17 15.06 8.45
N ILE A 208 3.21 14.79 9.76
CA ILE A 208 2.83 15.76 10.80
C ILE A 208 3.88 16.88 10.86
N VAL A 209 5.15 16.53 10.93
CA VAL A 209 6.27 17.44 10.64
C VAL A 209 6.62 17.27 9.18
N PRO A 210 6.39 18.26 8.31
CA PRO A 210 6.57 18.11 6.87
C PRO A 210 8.00 17.74 6.45
N ASN A 211 8.12 17.03 5.37
CA ASN A 211 9.43 16.64 4.80
C ASN A 211 10.30 17.88 4.48
N ARG A 212 9.69 18.98 4.02
CA ARG A 212 10.36 20.28 3.79
C ARG A 212 10.98 20.85 5.08
N SER A 213 10.48 20.47 6.24
CA SER A 213 11.00 20.84 7.57
C SER A 213 11.84 19.71 8.19
N PHE A 214 12.38 18.83 7.34
CA PHE A 214 13.19 17.66 7.73
C PHE A 214 12.44 16.66 8.61
N GLY A 215 11.12 16.57 8.50
CA GLY A 215 10.32 15.56 9.20
C GLY A 215 10.77 14.15 8.88
N ARG A 216 10.79 13.28 9.91
CA ARG A 216 11.20 11.87 9.76
C ARG A 216 10.18 11.07 8.98
N ASP A 217 10.65 10.09 8.21
CA ASP A 217 9.82 9.08 7.54
C ASP A 217 9.48 7.94 8.51
N ASP A 218 8.92 8.31 9.69
CA ASP A 218 8.50 7.40 10.74
C ASP A 218 6.97 7.37 10.84
N VAL A 219 6.39 6.20 11.13
CA VAL A 219 4.94 6.06 11.25
C VAL A 219 4.35 6.97 12.34
N CYS A 220 5.11 7.24 13.41
CA CYS A 220 4.73 8.17 14.48
C CYS A 220 4.75 9.65 14.06
N ASN A 221 5.33 9.97 12.91
CA ASN A 221 5.25 11.29 12.26
C ASN A 221 4.25 11.29 11.09
N GLY A 222 3.35 10.31 11.03
CA GLY A 222 2.41 10.14 9.95
C GLY A 222 0.95 10.05 10.41
N ILE A 223 0.06 10.55 9.58
CA ILE A 223 -1.40 10.44 9.73
C ILE A 223 -2.03 10.22 8.36
N ALA A 224 -3.03 9.33 8.28
CA ALA A 224 -3.75 9.11 7.02
C ALA A 224 -4.89 10.11 6.88
N LEU A 225 -4.88 10.89 5.82
CA LEU A 225 -5.87 11.94 5.55
C LEU A 225 -6.35 11.86 4.09
N CYS A 226 -7.62 12.14 3.83
CA CYS A 226 -8.08 12.39 2.48
C CYS A 226 -7.47 13.69 1.95
N HIS A 227 -7.45 13.90 0.63
CA HIS A 227 -6.80 15.05 0.02
C HIS A 227 -7.25 16.39 0.63
N LEU A 228 -8.54 16.53 0.91
CA LEU A 228 -9.07 17.76 1.50
C LEU A 228 -8.56 17.98 2.93
N HIS A 229 -8.60 16.95 3.81
CA HIS A 229 -8.06 17.05 5.16
C HIS A 229 -6.54 17.17 5.18
N HIS A 230 -5.84 16.56 4.23
CA HIS A 230 -4.38 16.69 4.08
C HIS A 230 -4.00 18.14 3.74
N TRP A 231 -4.71 18.74 2.77
CA TRP A 231 -4.55 20.15 2.45
C TRP A 231 -4.84 21.05 3.67
N ALA A 232 -6.00 20.86 4.31
CA ALA A 232 -6.42 21.66 5.46
C ALA A 232 -5.41 21.58 6.63
N PHE A 233 -4.83 20.40 6.89
CA PHE A 233 -3.80 20.19 7.88
C PHE A 233 -2.51 20.93 7.52
N ASN A 234 -2.07 20.84 6.27
CA ASN A 234 -0.85 21.44 5.78
C ASN A 234 -0.88 22.98 5.78
N VAL A 235 -2.06 23.60 5.64
CA VAL A 235 -2.24 25.05 5.66
C VAL A 235 -2.69 25.58 7.03
N GLY A 236 -2.80 24.71 8.05
CA GLY A 236 -3.07 25.09 9.44
C GLY A 236 -4.53 25.39 9.76
N TRP A 237 -5.50 24.90 9.00
CA TRP A 237 -6.93 25.01 9.36
C TRP A 237 -7.28 24.22 10.62
N PHE A 238 -6.56 23.15 10.90
CA PHE A 238 -6.68 22.41 12.14
C PHE A 238 -5.36 21.83 12.61
N ALA A 239 -5.28 21.51 13.88
CA ALA A 239 -4.20 20.77 14.52
C ALA A 239 -4.78 19.71 15.45
N LEU A 240 -3.90 18.94 16.08
CA LEU A 240 -4.28 17.97 17.11
C LEU A 240 -3.79 18.43 18.48
N SER A 241 -4.61 18.20 19.51
CA SER A 241 -4.19 18.30 20.90
C SER A 241 -3.38 17.08 21.33
N ASP A 242 -2.79 17.11 22.52
CA ASP A 242 -2.00 16.00 23.04
C ASP A 242 -2.86 14.75 23.32
N ASP A 243 -4.18 14.89 23.47
CA ASP A 243 -5.16 13.80 23.59
C ASP A 243 -5.83 13.45 22.25
N TYR A 244 -5.23 13.87 21.14
CA TYR A 244 -5.69 13.61 19.75
C TYR A 244 -7.04 14.23 19.40
N ALA A 245 -7.52 15.20 20.15
CA ALA A 245 -8.69 15.97 19.76
C ALA A 245 -8.34 16.98 18.66
N ILE A 246 -9.32 17.26 17.80
CA ILE A 246 -9.18 18.20 16.68
C ILE A 246 -9.33 19.62 17.21
N GLN A 247 -8.33 20.45 17.00
CA GLN A 247 -8.34 21.88 17.28
C GLN A 247 -8.50 22.65 15.98
N VAL A 248 -9.63 23.32 15.80
CA VAL A 248 -9.94 24.07 14.57
C VAL A 248 -9.52 25.53 14.75
N SER A 249 -8.93 26.12 13.71
CA SER A 249 -8.58 27.53 13.68
C SER A 249 -9.81 28.41 13.85
N SER A 250 -9.71 29.45 14.68
CA SER A 250 -10.76 30.46 14.84
C SER A 250 -11.05 31.24 13.56
N LYS A 251 -10.10 31.28 12.63
CA LYS A 251 -10.23 31.97 11.33
C LYS A 251 -11.26 31.32 10.40
N ILE A 252 -11.68 30.07 10.69
CA ILE A 252 -12.75 29.41 9.91
C ILE A 252 -14.09 30.18 10.01
N VAL A 253 -14.35 30.87 11.12
CA VAL A 253 -15.56 31.64 11.34
C VAL A 253 -15.59 32.90 10.48
N GLY A 254 -14.44 33.42 10.11
CA GLY A 254 -14.29 34.63 9.29
C GLY A 254 -14.20 34.38 7.77
N LEU A 255 -14.47 33.16 7.31
CA LEU A 255 -14.45 32.88 5.88
C LEU A 255 -15.61 33.59 5.16
N PRO A 256 -15.36 34.23 4.01
CA PRO A 256 -16.41 34.87 3.22
C PRO A 256 -17.52 33.89 2.86
N LEU A 257 -18.80 34.35 2.95
CA LEU A 257 -19.98 33.55 2.63
C LEU A 257 -20.06 33.09 1.16
N ASP A 258 -19.35 33.75 0.28
CA ASP A 258 -19.26 33.47 -1.15
C ASP A 258 -18.19 32.44 -1.54
N PHE A 259 -17.50 31.87 -0.56
CA PHE A 259 -16.59 30.73 -0.75
C PHE A 259 -17.38 29.45 -1.06
N GLY A 260 -18.29 29.49 -2.04
CA GLY A 260 -18.96 28.35 -2.63
C GLY A 260 -19.72 27.45 -1.66
N LYS A 261 -20.48 28.00 -0.72
CA LYS A 261 -21.26 27.24 0.29
C LYS A 261 -20.43 26.23 1.11
N ILE A 262 -19.20 26.54 1.40
CA ILE A 262 -18.30 25.69 2.17
C ILE A 262 -18.90 25.27 3.52
N GLY A 263 -19.75 26.10 4.14
CA GLY A 263 -20.48 25.79 5.38
C GLY A 263 -21.46 24.61 5.28
N ASP A 264 -21.89 24.22 4.08
CA ASP A 264 -22.82 23.12 3.88
C ASP A 264 -22.15 21.76 3.69
N TYR A 265 -20.82 21.70 3.55
CA TYR A 265 -20.09 20.44 3.39
C TYR A 265 -19.84 19.75 4.73
N GLU A 266 -20.11 18.44 4.81
CA GLU A 266 -19.80 17.60 5.98
C GLU A 266 -18.36 17.74 6.47
N PHE A 267 -17.44 18.01 5.56
CA PHE A 267 -16.03 18.27 5.85
C PHE A 267 -15.83 19.37 6.91
N PHE A 268 -16.44 20.55 6.71
CA PHE A 268 -16.34 21.64 7.66
C PHE A 268 -17.10 21.36 8.95
N ARG A 269 -18.21 20.62 8.87
CA ARG A 269 -18.88 20.13 10.08
C ARG A 269 -17.97 19.23 10.89
N ALA A 270 -17.22 18.31 10.24
CA ALA A 270 -16.23 17.48 10.92
C ALA A 270 -15.12 18.31 11.58
N LEU A 271 -14.63 19.35 10.89
CA LEU A 271 -13.63 20.26 11.47
C LEU A 271 -14.19 21.16 12.57
N THR A 272 -15.45 21.57 12.49
CA THR A 272 -16.09 22.47 13.48
C THR A 272 -16.61 21.74 14.72
N ASN A 273 -16.66 20.40 14.72
CA ASN A 273 -17.05 19.63 15.89
C ASN A 273 -15.91 19.59 16.92
N LYS A 274 -15.94 20.52 17.87
CA LYS A 274 -14.89 20.73 18.89
C LYS A 274 -14.60 19.53 19.79
N SER A 275 -15.48 18.55 19.84
CA SER A 275 -15.29 17.34 20.66
C SER A 275 -14.75 16.15 19.88
N SER A 276 -14.53 16.29 18.58
CA SER A 276 -14.07 15.19 17.73
C SER A 276 -12.60 14.85 17.97
N ARG A 277 -12.34 13.59 18.22
CA ARG A 277 -11.00 13.01 18.20
C ARG A 277 -10.77 12.29 16.91
N ILE A 278 -9.52 12.23 16.46
CA ILE A 278 -9.18 11.46 15.27
C ILE A 278 -9.33 9.95 15.52
N THR A 279 -9.58 9.22 14.45
CA THR A 279 -9.46 7.75 14.49
C THR A 279 -7.99 7.39 14.58
N LEU A 280 -7.61 6.63 15.59
CA LEU A 280 -6.23 6.17 15.81
C LEU A 280 -5.99 4.78 15.21
N PRO A 281 -4.75 4.40 14.91
CA PRO A 281 -4.37 3.03 14.60
C PRO A 281 -4.75 2.05 15.71
N LYS A 282 -4.74 0.73 15.44
CA LYS A 282 -5.06 -0.27 16.48
C LYS A 282 -4.00 -0.39 17.59
N ARG A 283 -2.74 -0.08 17.26
CA ARG A 283 -1.58 -0.23 18.15
C ARG A 283 -1.12 1.14 18.60
N ASP A 284 -1.00 1.36 19.90
CA ASP A 284 -0.52 2.60 20.51
C ASP A 284 0.94 2.92 20.15
N ALA A 285 1.77 1.90 19.96
CA ALA A 285 3.16 2.05 19.53
C ALA A 285 3.34 2.82 18.21
N ILE A 286 2.30 2.90 17.38
CA ILE A 286 2.32 3.61 16.08
C ILE A 286 1.37 4.82 16.06
N TYR A 287 0.93 5.30 17.22
CA TYR A 287 0.16 6.56 17.29
C TYR A 287 1.04 7.74 16.91
N PRO A 288 0.46 8.81 16.36
CA PRO A 288 1.16 10.07 16.19
C PRO A 288 1.87 10.48 17.48
N HIS A 289 3.14 10.83 17.39
CA HIS A 289 3.92 11.19 18.57
C HIS A 289 3.58 12.62 19.02
N HIS A 290 3.46 12.83 20.34
CA HIS A 290 3.12 14.15 20.91
C HIS A 290 4.09 15.26 20.47
N ASN A 291 5.39 14.94 20.32
CA ASN A 291 6.36 15.91 19.85
C ASN A 291 6.13 16.32 18.39
N SER A 292 5.68 15.41 17.52
CA SER A 292 5.27 15.74 16.16
C SER A 292 4.04 16.64 16.15
N ILE A 293 3.02 16.28 16.95
CA ILE A 293 1.78 17.05 17.10
C ILE A 293 2.06 18.46 17.64
N ARG A 294 2.91 18.57 18.67
CA ARG A 294 3.29 19.84 19.26
C ARG A 294 4.05 20.71 18.27
N TRP A 295 4.97 20.11 17.51
CA TRP A 295 5.69 20.82 16.46
C TRP A 295 4.74 21.43 15.43
N HIS A 296 3.75 20.66 14.96
CA HIS A 296 2.74 21.13 14.00
C HIS A 296 1.92 22.29 14.56
N ARG A 297 1.45 22.20 15.82
CA ARG A 297 0.73 23.30 16.48
C ARG A 297 1.56 24.58 16.57
N GLN A 298 2.85 24.47 16.82
CA GLN A 298 3.72 25.62 17.01
C GLN A 298 4.17 26.27 15.69
N ASN A 299 4.23 25.52 14.60
CA ASN A 299 4.89 25.98 13.36
C ASN A 299 3.95 26.10 12.16
N ILE A 300 2.78 25.45 12.20
CA ILE A 300 1.85 25.42 11.05
C ILE A 300 0.45 25.90 11.44
N PHE A 301 -0.06 25.49 12.59
CA PHE A 301 -1.43 25.80 12.99
C PHE A 301 -1.66 27.31 13.10
N CYS A 302 -2.70 27.81 12.43
CA CYS A 302 -3.12 29.22 12.47
C CYS A 302 -4.19 29.39 13.56
N GLN A 303 -3.83 29.93 14.70
CA GLN A 303 -4.77 30.28 15.76
C GLN A 303 -5.67 31.46 15.37
#